data_e45895eab560394c13636ebc5b401601
#
_entry.id   e45895eab560394c13636ebc5b401601
#
_cell.length_a   1.000
_cell.length_b   1.000
_cell.length_c   1.000
_cell.angle_alpha   90.00
_cell.angle_beta   90.00
_cell.angle_gamma   90.00
#
_symmetry.space_group_name_H-M   'P 1'
#
loop_
_entity.id
_entity.type
_entity.pdbx_description
1 polymer ?
#
loop_
_entity_poly.entity_id
_entity_poly.type
_entity_poly.pdbx_seq_one_letter_code
_entity_poly.pdbx_strand_id
1 'polypeptide(L)'
;MSGGKPHGYRLFDDVIGADEPEDYTAPTTSDDMAFWLYTSGSTGTPKGAVHVHASLKLTADLYGTPVAGIKESDVCYSVAKLFFAYGLGNAMTFPLSVGATTVLLADRPTPDGVAALLRNHPVTVFFAVPTFYAAFLNSASAPKRDEVKIRRCISAGEALPEEIARTWKERYGVDISDGLGTTEMLHIYLTNAPGATKYGTTGKAVPGYEIKLIGEDGEPVKQGEMGELYVRGPTSAIMYWNNREKSRSTFQGEWTRSGDKYIEDADGYYICCGRADDMLKVSGIYVSPFEVEAALSSHPDVLEAAVVGWGDEQKLVKPKAFVVLKEPNKASDALIRALQEHVKAKLAPYKYPRWIEFRSELPKTATGKIQRFKLRAEDRV
;
A
#
# COMPACT_ATOMS: atom_id res chain seq x y z
N MET A 1 22.50 7.76 12.37
CA MET A 1 21.69 8.18 13.55
C MET A 1 22.46 9.22 14.31
N SER A 2 21.90 10.38 14.55
CA SER A 2 22.54 11.46 15.28
C SER A 2 22.70 11.06 16.74
N GLY A 3 23.94 11.02 17.25
CA GLY A 3 24.29 10.66 18.61
C GLY A 3 23.92 11.69 19.68
N GLY A 4 22.67 12.09 19.74
CA GLY A 4 22.15 12.90 20.85
C GLY A 4 21.89 12.00 22.06
N LYS A 5 22.42 12.34 23.23
CA LYS A 5 22.08 11.63 24.47
C LYS A 5 20.58 11.82 24.74
N PRO A 6 19.78 10.74 24.82
CA PRO A 6 18.36 10.87 25.12
C PRO A 6 18.15 11.35 26.54
N HIS A 7 17.38 12.41 26.74
CA HIS A 7 17.00 12.89 28.07
C HIS A 7 16.17 11.81 28.80
N GLY A 8 16.72 11.25 29.89
CA GLY A 8 16.01 10.30 30.76
C GLY A 8 15.97 8.84 30.28
N TYR A 9 16.69 8.51 29.21
CA TYR A 9 16.77 7.12 28.69
C TYR A 9 18.21 6.62 28.68
N ARG A 10 18.40 5.31 28.81
CA ARG A 10 19.71 4.65 28.64
C ARG A 10 20.07 4.59 27.15
N LEU A 11 21.33 4.71 26.81
CA LEU A 11 21.80 4.45 25.45
C LEU A 11 21.65 2.95 25.13
N PHE A 12 21.36 2.63 23.88
CA PHE A 12 21.25 1.24 23.43
C PHE A 12 22.54 0.45 23.73
N ASP A 13 23.70 1.05 23.46
CA ASP A 13 25.01 0.43 23.70
C ASP A 13 25.27 0.18 25.20
N ASP A 14 24.71 1.02 26.09
CA ASP A 14 24.80 0.83 27.56
C ASP A 14 23.93 -0.36 28.03
N VAL A 15 22.95 -0.78 27.22
CA VAL A 15 22.03 -1.88 27.56
C VAL A 15 22.53 -3.22 27.03
N ILE A 16 23.11 -3.26 25.83
CA ILE A 16 23.54 -4.50 25.18
C ILE A 16 24.96 -4.92 25.51
N GLY A 17 25.77 -4.09 26.16
CA GLY A 17 27.16 -4.38 26.45
C GLY A 17 27.43 -4.88 27.87
N ALA A 18 26.43 -5.01 28.72
CA ALA A 18 26.67 -5.14 30.17
C ALA A 18 26.67 -6.57 30.73
N ASP A 19 26.03 -7.53 30.07
CA ASP A 19 25.85 -8.86 30.65
C ASP A 19 26.06 -9.96 29.60
N GLU A 20 26.62 -11.11 30.02
CA GLU A 20 26.57 -12.36 29.25
C GLU A 20 25.10 -12.71 28.97
N PRO A 21 24.75 -13.13 27.74
CA PRO A 21 23.37 -13.49 27.41
C PRO A 21 22.94 -14.69 28.28
N GLU A 22 22.04 -14.50 29.20
CA GLU A 22 21.35 -15.62 29.82
C GLU A 22 20.59 -16.38 28.74
N ASP A 23 20.79 -17.67 28.63
CA ASP A 23 20.07 -18.57 27.74
C ASP A 23 18.64 -18.79 28.30
N TYR A 24 17.86 -17.69 28.30
CA TYR A 24 16.50 -17.65 28.81
C TYR A 24 15.51 -17.38 27.68
N THR A 25 14.68 -18.37 27.41
CA THR A 25 13.49 -18.20 26.55
C THR A 25 12.27 -18.00 27.45
N ALA A 26 11.60 -16.86 27.30
CA ALA A 26 10.36 -16.58 28.04
C ALA A 26 9.29 -17.66 27.73
N PRO A 27 8.55 -18.14 28.74
CA PRO A 27 7.51 -19.16 28.56
C PRO A 27 6.24 -18.57 27.95
N THR A 28 6.33 -18.11 26.69
CA THR A 28 5.20 -17.56 25.95
C THR A 28 4.51 -18.62 25.12
N THR A 29 3.21 -18.39 24.84
CA THR A 29 2.39 -19.22 23.96
C THR A 29 2.16 -18.51 22.62
N SER A 30 1.61 -19.24 21.65
CA SER A 30 1.25 -18.69 20.33
C SER A 30 0.26 -17.52 20.42
N ASP A 31 -0.57 -17.48 21.45
CA ASP A 31 -1.64 -16.51 21.62
C ASP A 31 -1.26 -15.33 22.52
N ASP A 32 -0.07 -15.35 23.12
CA ASP A 32 0.43 -14.21 23.89
C ASP A 32 0.70 -13.01 22.97
N MET A 33 0.48 -11.79 23.50
CA MET A 33 0.81 -10.57 22.81
C MET A 33 2.31 -10.49 22.54
N ALA A 34 2.69 -10.33 21.27
CA ALA A 34 4.09 -10.35 20.85
C ALA A 34 4.62 -8.95 20.54
N PHE A 35 3.85 -8.17 19.78
CA PHE A 35 4.31 -6.84 19.33
C PHE A 35 3.14 -5.94 18.91
N TRP A 36 3.43 -4.64 18.81
CA TRP A 36 2.51 -3.61 18.34
C TRP A 36 3.04 -3.01 17.05
N LEU A 37 2.19 -2.90 16.04
CA LEU A 37 2.47 -2.10 14.86
C LEU A 37 1.60 -0.86 14.84
N TYR A 38 2.24 0.30 14.80
CA TYR A 38 1.54 1.57 14.75
C TYR A 38 1.18 1.96 13.32
N THR A 39 -0.08 2.32 13.11
CA THR A 39 -0.60 2.83 11.85
C THR A 39 -1.27 4.19 12.07
N SER A 40 -1.00 5.14 11.17
CA SER A 40 -1.73 6.39 11.12
C SER A 40 -3.02 6.16 10.36
N GLY A 41 -4.16 6.11 11.06
CA GLY A 41 -5.47 6.09 10.40
C GLY A 41 -5.77 7.40 9.65
N SER A 42 -6.89 7.45 8.93
CA SER A 42 -7.42 8.66 8.27
C SER A 42 -7.60 9.86 9.21
N THR A 43 -7.69 9.62 10.52
CA THR A 43 -7.79 10.63 11.58
C THR A 43 -6.45 11.25 11.99
N GLY A 44 -5.32 10.75 11.48
CA GLY A 44 -3.98 11.26 11.78
C GLY A 44 -3.38 10.77 13.11
N THR A 45 -4.18 10.30 14.08
CA THR A 45 -3.66 9.79 15.36
C THR A 45 -3.18 8.35 15.19
N PRO A 46 -1.91 8.03 15.54
CA PRO A 46 -1.40 6.68 15.44
C PRO A 46 -2.13 5.70 16.35
N LYS A 47 -2.40 4.48 15.86
CA LYS A 47 -3.03 3.38 16.58
C LYS A 47 -2.11 2.17 16.56
N GLY A 48 -1.86 1.55 17.71
CA GLY A 48 -1.05 0.34 17.82
C GLY A 48 -1.91 -0.91 17.68
N ALA A 49 -1.84 -1.59 16.54
CA ALA A 49 -2.45 -2.91 16.34
C ALA A 49 -1.63 -3.97 17.08
N VAL A 50 -2.27 -4.73 17.96
CA VAL A 50 -1.62 -5.73 18.81
C VAL A 50 -1.68 -7.09 18.14
N HIS A 51 -0.51 -7.66 17.83
CA HIS A 51 -0.38 -8.99 17.24
C HIS A 51 0.15 -10.02 18.25
N VAL A 52 -0.23 -11.26 18.05
CA VAL A 52 0.22 -12.41 18.84
C VAL A 52 1.43 -13.10 18.18
N HIS A 53 2.13 -13.96 18.93
CA HIS A 53 3.31 -14.67 18.43
C HIS A 53 3.04 -15.50 17.17
N ALA A 54 1.87 -16.16 17.08
CA ALA A 54 1.49 -16.94 15.88
C ALA A 54 1.40 -16.11 14.60
N SER A 55 1.07 -14.81 14.69
CA SER A 55 0.76 -13.98 13.52
C SER A 55 1.92 -13.91 12.51
N LEU A 56 3.17 -13.85 12.98
CA LEU A 56 4.35 -13.80 12.10
C LEU A 56 4.48 -15.06 11.25
N LYS A 57 4.40 -16.23 11.91
CA LYS A 57 4.51 -17.50 11.20
C LYS A 57 3.33 -17.73 10.26
N LEU A 58 2.12 -17.43 10.68
CA LEU A 58 0.92 -17.60 9.87
C LEU A 58 0.95 -16.77 8.59
N THR A 59 1.49 -15.53 8.61
CA THR A 59 1.64 -14.75 7.38
C THR A 59 2.65 -15.36 6.42
N ALA A 60 3.74 -15.95 6.93
CA ALA A 60 4.71 -16.65 6.10
C ALA A 60 4.12 -17.94 5.49
N ASP A 61 3.39 -18.73 6.29
CA ASP A 61 2.80 -20.00 5.89
C ASP A 61 1.63 -19.82 4.89
N LEU A 62 0.83 -18.77 5.04
CA LEU A 62 -0.34 -18.53 4.18
C LEU A 62 0.00 -17.72 2.93
N TYR A 63 0.93 -16.78 3.02
CA TYR A 63 1.24 -15.89 1.91
C TYR A 63 2.69 -15.99 1.42
N GLY A 64 3.68 -15.83 2.31
CA GLY A 64 5.09 -15.70 1.95
C GLY A 64 5.61 -16.87 1.12
N THR A 65 5.37 -18.08 1.58
CA THR A 65 5.82 -19.31 0.91
C THR A 65 4.88 -19.75 -0.22
N PRO A 66 3.57 -19.96 0.00
CA PRO A 66 2.73 -20.58 -1.03
C PRO A 66 2.30 -19.61 -2.15
N VAL A 67 2.14 -18.32 -1.85
CA VAL A 67 1.60 -17.33 -2.81
C VAL A 67 2.70 -16.42 -3.36
N ALA A 68 3.46 -15.73 -2.53
CA ALA A 68 4.62 -14.95 -2.97
C ALA A 68 5.71 -15.85 -3.56
N GLY A 69 5.73 -17.12 -3.16
CA GLY A 69 6.61 -18.15 -3.72
C GLY A 69 8.07 -17.93 -3.36
N ILE A 70 8.33 -17.46 -2.13
CA ILE A 70 9.68 -17.26 -1.61
C ILE A 70 10.26 -18.62 -1.22
N LYS A 71 11.51 -18.85 -1.56
CA LYS A 71 12.24 -20.09 -1.30
C LYS A 71 13.67 -19.81 -0.85
N GLU A 72 14.34 -20.79 -0.25
CA GLU A 72 15.68 -20.68 0.32
C GLU A 72 16.71 -20.02 -0.62
N SER A 73 16.64 -20.32 -1.93
CA SER A 73 17.59 -19.76 -2.91
C SER A 73 17.32 -18.29 -3.28
N ASP A 74 16.31 -17.65 -2.70
CA ASP A 74 15.99 -16.27 -3.02
C ASP A 74 16.82 -15.25 -2.26
N VAL A 75 16.99 -14.09 -2.90
CA VAL A 75 17.50 -12.88 -2.29
C VAL A 75 16.37 -11.84 -2.33
N CYS A 76 15.84 -11.51 -1.16
CA CYS A 76 14.71 -10.59 -1.00
C CYS A 76 15.19 -9.17 -0.73
N TYR A 77 14.52 -8.19 -1.35
CA TYR A 77 14.68 -6.78 -1.02
C TYR A 77 13.32 -6.08 -0.96
N SER A 78 13.10 -5.31 0.11
CA SER A 78 11.90 -4.51 0.31
C SER A 78 12.23 -3.02 0.43
N VAL A 79 11.53 -2.20 -0.37
CA VAL A 79 11.55 -0.74 -0.25
C VAL A 79 10.92 -0.29 1.07
N ALA A 80 9.86 -0.98 1.52
CA ALA A 80 9.27 -0.74 2.82
C ALA A 80 10.20 -1.23 3.94
N LYS A 81 10.39 -0.38 4.96
CA LYS A 81 11.27 -0.66 6.10
C LYS A 81 10.63 -1.67 7.07
N LEU A 82 11.47 -2.33 7.89
CA LEU A 82 11.07 -3.38 8.85
C LEU A 82 10.02 -2.94 9.88
N PHE A 83 9.95 -1.66 10.21
CA PHE A 83 8.97 -1.12 11.16
C PHE A 83 7.56 -0.95 10.58
N PHE A 84 7.35 -1.25 9.31
CA PHE A 84 6.03 -1.36 8.68
C PHE A 84 5.64 -2.83 8.51
N ALA A 85 4.35 -3.15 8.68
CA ALA A 85 3.84 -4.51 8.50
C ALA A 85 4.29 -5.14 7.18
N TYR A 86 4.20 -4.39 6.07
CA TYR A 86 4.62 -4.83 4.76
C TYR A 86 6.12 -5.14 4.70
N GLY A 87 6.98 -4.27 5.24
CA GLY A 87 8.43 -4.47 5.27
C GLY A 87 8.85 -5.57 6.23
N LEU A 88 8.15 -5.73 7.35
CA LEU A 88 8.41 -6.78 8.36
C LEU A 88 8.26 -8.18 7.74
N GLY A 89 7.16 -8.42 7.02
CA GLY A 89 6.96 -9.66 6.29
C GLY A 89 8.02 -9.86 5.20
N ASN A 90 8.14 -8.90 4.30
CA ASN A 90 8.95 -8.99 3.09
C ASN A 90 10.44 -9.16 3.32
N ALA A 91 10.99 -8.50 4.34
CA ALA A 91 12.44 -8.43 4.56
C ALA A 91 12.91 -9.14 5.84
N MET A 92 12.00 -9.71 6.63
CA MET A 92 12.37 -10.48 7.82
C MET A 92 11.60 -11.79 7.88
N THR A 93 10.27 -11.76 8.10
CA THR A 93 9.52 -12.97 8.44
C THR A 93 9.52 -14.00 7.32
N PHE A 94 9.26 -13.59 6.08
CA PHE A 94 9.16 -14.49 4.95
C PHE A 94 10.53 -15.07 4.54
N PRO A 95 11.59 -14.26 4.33
CA PRO A 95 12.89 -14.81 4.01
C PRO A 95 13.40 -15.75 5.12
N LEU A 96 13.31 -15.35 6.39
CA LEU A 96 13.79 -16.18 7.50
C LEU A 96 13.00 -17.49 7.64
N SER A 97 11.71 -17.51 7.33
CA SER A 97 10.89 -18.73 7.42
C SER A 97 11.34 -19.87 6.49
N VAL A 98 12.05 -19.54 5.42
CA VAL A 98 12.54 -20.50 4.41
C VAL A 98 14.06 -20.52 4.28
N GLY A 99 14.80 -19.78 5.11
CA GLY A 99 16.26 -19.69 5.02
C GLY A 99 16.78 -18.83 3.86
N ALA A 100 15.94 -17.98 3.27
CA ALA A 100 16.33 -17.09 2.18
C ALA A 100 17.16 -15.90 2.69
N THR A 101 17.92 -15.29 1.77
CA THR A 101 18.71 -14.10 2.05
C THR A 101 17.84 -12.84 1.96
N THR A 102 18.08 -11.85 2.84
CA THR A 102 17.51 -10.52 2.71
C THR A 102 18.59 -9.45 2.59
N VAL A 103 18.35 -8.45 1.74
CA VAL A 103 19.17 -7.25 1.62
C VAL A 103 18.45 -6.11 2.32
N LEU A 104 19.13 -5.44 3.25
CA LEU A 104 18.61 -4.29 3.99
C LEU A 104 19.33 -3.01 3.55
N LEU A 105 18.58 -1.96 3.28
CA LEU A 105 19.11 -0.62 2.99
C LEU A 105 18.83 0.28 4.20
N ALA A 106 19.87 0.77 4.86
CA ALA A 106 19.73 1.65 6.03
C ALA A 106 19.14 3.01 5.64
N ASP A 107 19.62 3.58 4.53
CA ASP A 107 19.20 4.89 4.03
C ASP A 107 17.77 4.90 3.49
N ARG A 108 17.24 6.12 3.29
CA ARG A 108 15.96 6.28 2.59
C ARG A 108 16.08 5.67 1.19
N PRO A 109 15.17 4.78 0.78
CA PRO A 109 15.20 4.22 -0.57
C PRO A 109 14.88 5.28 -1.61
N THR A 110 15.85 5.57 -2.46
CA THR A 110 15.70 6.39 -3.65
C THR A 110 15.81 5.52 -4.90
N PRO A 111 15.25 5.90 -6.06
CA PRO A 111 15.40 5.13 -7.29
C PRO A 111 16.87 4.83 -7.61
N ASP A 112 17.77 5.81 -7.45
CA ASP A 112 19.20 5.65 -7.74
C ASP A 112 19.90 4.69 -6.77
N GLY A 113 19.62 4.84 -5.46
CA GLY A 113 20.16 3.95 -4.43
C GLY A 113 19.69 2.50 -4.61
N VAL A 114 18.42 2.31 -4.96
CA VAL A 114 17.88 0.97 -5.22
C VAL A 114 18.40 0.40 -6.54
N ALA A 115 18.60 1.22 -7.58
CA ALA A 115 19.22 0.79 -8.82
C ALA A 115 20.65 0.28 -8.60
N ALA A 116 21.45 0.99 -7.80
CA ALA A 116 22.79 0.54 -7.39
C ALA A 116 22.74 -0.76 -6.58
N LEU A 117 21.79 -0.87 -5.63
CA LEU A 117 21.59 -2.09 -4.83
C LEU A 117 21.27 -3.30 -5.71
N LEU A 118 20.36 -3.14 -6.68
CA LEU A 118 19.94 -4.22 -7.59
C LEU A 118 21.06 -4.68 -8.53
N ARG A 119 22.02 -3.80 -8.88
CA ARG A 119 23.22 -4.18 -9.65
C ARG A 119 24.27 -4.90 -8.78
N ASN A 120 24.39 -4.51 -7.51
CA ASN A 120 25.40 -5.04 -6.60
C ASN A 120 24.98 -6.33 -5.89
N HIS A 121 23.68 -6.61 -5.82
CA HIS A 121 23.12 -7.78 -5.16
C HIS A 121 22.19 -8.54 -6.12
N PRO A 122 22.24 -9.89 -6.16
CA PRO A 122 21.41 -10.70 -7.06
C PRO A 122 19.97 -10.83 -6.54
N VAL A 123 19.30 -9.71 -6.30
CA VAL A 123 17.92 -9.69 -5.80
C VAL A 123 16.99 -10.41 -6.76
N THR A 124 16.27 -11.42 -6.23
CA THR A 124 15.33 -12.24 -7.01
C THR A 124 13.87 -11.91 -6.69
N VAL A 125 13.57 -11.43 -5.48
CA VAL A 125 12.23 -11.02 -5.06
C VAL A 125 12.26 -9.55 -4.62
N PHE A 126 11.50 -8.73 -5.34
CA PHE A 126 11.48 -7.28 -5.15
C PHE A 126 10.11 -6.81 -4.70
N PHE A 127 10.06 -6.17 -3.54
CA PHE A 127 8.85 -5.61 -2.93
C PHE A 127 8.91 -4.09 -2.91
N ALA A 128 7.91 -3.45 -3.51
CA ALA A 128 7.80 -2.00 -3.48
C ALA A 128 6.34 -1.55 -3.42
N VAL A 129 6.13 -0.24 -3.39
CA VAL A 129 4.81 0.39 -3.48
C VAL A 129 4.62 0.99 -4.87
N PRO A 130 3.39 1.21 -5.35
CA PRO A 130 3.13 1.74 -6.70
C PRO A 130 3.89 3.02 -7.02
N THR A 131 3.92 3.97 -6.08
CA THR A 131 4.64 5.24 -6.24
C THR A 131 6.15 5.04 -6.42
N PHE A 132 6.74 4.02 -5.77
CA PHE A 132 8.15 3.70 -5.99
C PHE A 132 8.39 3.06 -7.36
N TYR A 133 7.53 2.12 -7.79
CA TYR A 133 7.62 1.54 -9.13
C TYR A 133 7.55 2.61 -10.22
N ALA A 134 6.62 3.58 -10.09
CA ALA A 134 6.52 4.70 -11.01
C ALA A 134 7.78 5.57 -11.05
N ALA A 135 8.30 5.96 -9.88
CA ALA A 135 9.52 6.75 -9.78
C ALA A 135 10.75 6.01 -10.33
N PHE A 136 10.84 4.70 -10.06
CA PHE A 136 11.93 3.86 -10.55
C PHE A 136 11.93 3.70 -12.07
N LEU A 137 10.76 3.48 -12.68
CA LEU A 137 10.61 3.41 -14.14
C LEU A 137 11.03 4.71 -14.85
N ASN A 138 10.83 5.86 -14.20
CA ASN A 138 11.19 7.18 -14.74
C ASN A 138 12.63 7.61 -14.39
N SER A 139 13.36 6.82 -13.58
CA SER A 139 14.76 7.15 -13.25
C SER A 139 15.72 6.80 -14.39
N ALA A 140 16.63 7.72 -14.68
CA ALA A 140 17.71 7.49 -15.65
C ALA A 140 18.69 6.39 -15.19
N SER A 141 18.79 6.15 -13.87
CA SER A 141 19.65 5.11 -13.29
C SER A 141 19.00 3.74 -13.23
N ALA A 142 17.72 3.60 -13.60
CA ALA A 142 17.04 2.31 -13.55
C ALA A 142 17.76 1.28 -14.45
N PRO A 143 18.13 0.09 -13.90
CA PRO A 143 18.90 -0.91 -14.59
C PRO A 143 18.17 -1.47 -15.82
N LYS A 144 18.93 -2.04 -16.73
CA LYS A 144 18.38 -2.86 -17.82
C LYS A 144 17.97 -4.24 -17.29
N ARG A 145 17.18 -4.95 -18.06
CA ARG A 145 16.68 -6.30 -17.69
C ARG A 145 17.81 -7.31 -17.41
N ASP A 146 18.88 -7.26 -18.18
CA ASP A 146 20.06 -8.14 -18.07
C ASP A 146 20.97 -7.80 -16.87
N GLU A 147 20.86 -6.60 -16.33
CA GLU A 147 21.62 -6.16 -15.14
C GLU A 147 21.00 -6.66 -13.82
N VAL A 148 19.79 -7.23 -13.82
CA VAL A 148 19.06 -7.64 -12.61
C VAL A 148 18.61 -9.10 -12.66
N LYS A 149 18.41 -9.72 -11.48
CA LYS A 149 18.01 -11.12 -11.35
C LYS A 149 16.55 -11.29 -10.90
N ILE A 150 15.78 -10.23 -10.94
CA ILE A 150 14.39 -10.21 -10.45
C ILE A 150 13.56 -11.26 -11.20
N ARG A 151 12.96 -12.18 -10.43
CA ARG A 151 12.00 -13.18 -10.89
C ARG A 151 10.58 -12.94 -10.39
N ARG A 152 10.42 -12.12 -9.35
CA ARG A 152 9.17 -11.83 -8.68
C ARG A 152 9.12 -10.37 -8.26
N CYS A 153 8.00 -9.70 -8.56
CA CYS A 153 7.70 -8.37 -8.08
C CYS A 153 6.37 -8.36 -7.36
N ILE A 154 6.30 -7.68 -6.23
CA ILE A 154 5.09 -7.56 -5.43
C ILE A 154 4.88 -6.09 -5.10
N SER A 155 3.64 -5.63 -5.24
CA SER A 155 3.20 -4.30 -4.90
C SER A 155 2.11 -4.37 -3.84
N ALA A 156 2.11 -3.45 -2.89
CA ALA A 156 1.03 -3.25 -1.95
C ALA A 156 1.05 -1.84 -1.35
N GLY A 157 0.01 -1.53 -0.58
CA GLY A 157 -0.10 -0.28 0.16
C GLY A 157 -0.96 0.78 -0.51
N GLU A 158 -1.05 0.76 -1.83
CA GLU A 158 -1.94 1.56 -2.68
C GLU A 158 -2.38 0.68 -3.85
N ALA A 159 -3.46 1.06 -4.55
CA ALA A 159 -3.84 0.38 -5.77
C ALA A 159 -2.77 0.58 -6.86
N LEU A 160 -2.36 -0.49 -7.51
CA LEU A 160 -1.36 -0.45 -8.58
C LEU A 160 -2.02 0.01 -9.90
N PRO A 161 -1.65 1.17 -10.45
CA PRO A 161 -2.11 1.58 -11.77
C PRO A 161 -1.69 0.58 -12.85
N GLU A 162 -2.62 0.21 -13.70
CA GLU A 162 -2.40 -0.76 -14.78
C GLU A 162 -1.24 -0.38 -15.70
N GLU A 163 -1.11 0.91 -16.03
CA GLU A 163 -0.04 1.44 -16.87
C GLU A 163 1.36 1.17 -16.28
N ILE A 164 1.52 1.34 -14.97
CA ILE A 164 2.79 1.06 -14.28
C ILE A 164 3.10 -0.45 -14.37
N ALA A 165 2.09 -1.31 -14.15
CA ALA A 165 2.28 -2.75 -14.22
C ALA A 165 2.67 -3.22 -15.63
N ARG A 166 2.03 -2.68 -16.67
CA ARG A 166 2.33 -2.99 -18.07
C ARG A 166 3.74 -2.52 -18.47
N THR A 167 4.08 -1.26 -18.18
CA THR A 167 5.41 -0.70 -18.46
C THR A 167 6.52 -1.48 -17.74
N TRP A 168 6.27 -1.91 -16.51
CA TRP A 168 7.21 -2.75 -15.77
C TRP A 168 7.39 -4.12 -16.45
N LYS A 169 6.29 -4.76 -16.84
CA LYS A 169 6.30 -6.05 -17.56
C LYS A 169 7.06 -5.97 -18.87
N GLU A 170 6.84 -4.92 -19.64
CA GLU A 170 7.54 -4.68 -20.91
C GLU A 170 9.05 -4.51 -20.69
N ARG A 171 9.44 -3.73 -19.66
CA ARG A 171 10.84 -3.43 -19.39
C ARG A 171 11.60 -4.61 -18.75
N TYR A 172 10.98 -5.31 -17.79
CA TYR A 172 11.65 -6.32 -16.97
C TYR A 172 11.19 -7.75 -17.22
N GLY A 173 10.16 -7.96 -18.02
CA GLY A 173 9.62 -9.30 -18.34
C GLY A 173 8.91 -10.01 -17.17
N VAL A 174 8.70 -9.32 -16.04
CA VAL A 174 8.11 -9.87 -14.81
C VAL A 174 6.85 -9.09 -14.46
N ASP A 175 5.75 -9.80 -14.14
CA ASP A 175 4.54 -9.17 -13.66
C ASP A 175 4.72 -8.65 -12.23
N ILE A 176 4.06 -7.54 -11.91
CA ILE A 176 3.90 -7.09 -10.54
C ILE A 176 2.61 -7.71 -9.99
N SER A 177 2.73 -8.55 -8.97
CA SER A 177 1.58 -9.05 -8.20
C SER A 177 1.12 -7.94 -7.25
N ASP A 178 0.00 -7.29 -7.58
CA ASP A 178 -0.62 -6.33 -6.67
C ASP A 178 -1.35 -7.05 -5.54
N GLY A 179 -1.33 -6.47 -4.34
CA GLY A 179 -1.96 -7.05 -3.17
C GLY A 179 -2.45 -6.01 -2.16
N LEU A 180 -3.54 -6.35 -1.49
CA LEU A 180 -4.08 -5.62 -0.35
C LEU A 180 -3.67 -6.32 0.94
N GLY A 181 -3.04 -5.56 1.81
CA GLY A 181 -2.77 -5.91 3.20
C GLY A 181 -3.03 -4.72 4.11
N THR A 182 -3.28 -4.97 5.35
CA THR A 182 -3.43 -3.93 6.37
C THR A 182 -2.55 -4.23 7.58
N THR A 183 -2.27 -3.21 8.38
CA THR A 183 -1.56 -3.39 9.64
C THR A 183 -2.33 -4.30 10.59
N GLU A 184 -3.66 -4.24 10.53
CA GLU A 184 -4.59 -5.04 11.34
C GLU A 184 -4.56 -6.54 10.98
N MET A 185 -4.25 -6.88 9.72
CA MET A 185 -4.09 -8.27 9.26
C MET A 185 -2.63 -8.69 9.13
N LEU A 186 -1.71 -7.84 9.56
CA LEU A 186 -0.25 -7.96 9.51
C LEU A 186 0.35 -7.94 8.12
N HIS A 187 -0.27 -8.56 7.12
CA HIS A 187 0.25 -8.60 5.74
C HIS A 187 -0.86 -8.71 4.70
N ILE A 188 -0.49 -9.12 3.48
CA ILE A 188 -1.37 -9.29 2.32
C ILE A 188 -2.32 -10.47 2.55
N TYR A 189 -3.60 -10.24 2.32
CA TYR A 189 -4.69 -11.23 2.37
C TYR A 189 -5.51 -11.29 1.07
N LEU A 190 -5.25 -10.38 0.12
CA LEU A 190 -5.86 -10.32 -1.20
C LEU A 190 -4.77 -10.00 -2.21
N THR A 191 -4.62 -10.77 -3.28
CA THR A 191 -3.51 -10.56 -4.23
C THR A 191 -3.75 -11.16 -5.60
N ASN A 192 -3.10 -10.59 -6.60
CA ASN A 192 -2.86 -11.23 -7.88
C ASN A 192 -1.82 -12.35 -7.71
N ALA A 193 -2.25 -13.60 -7.86
CA ALA A 193 -1.34 -14.73 -7.80
C ALA A 193 -0.40 -14.75 -9.03
N PRO A 194 0.84 -15.24 -8.87
CA PRO A 194 1.77 -15.40 -9.98
C PRO A 194 1.19 -16.26 -11.12
N GLY A 195 1.28 -15.75 -12.34
CA GLY A 195 0.73 -16.42 -13.52
C GLY A 195 -0.78 -16.25 -13.73
N ALA A 196 -1.47 -15.60 -12.79
CA ALA A 196 -2.91 -15.28 -12.86
C ALA A 196 -3.16 -13.78 -12.60
N THR A 197 -2.23 -12.91 -13.01
CA THR A 197 -2.34 -11.46 -12.84
C THR A 197 -3.40 -10.89 -13.79
N LYS A 198 -4.41 -10.24 -13.22
CA LYS A 198 -5.41 -9.43 -13.94
C LYS A 198 -5.15 -7.97 -13.62
N TYR A 199 -4.60 -7.22 -14.56
CA TYR A 199 -4.27 -5.80 -14.38
C TYR A 199 -5.52 -4.99 -14.05
N GLY A 200 -5.34 -3.93 -13.24
CA GLY A 200 -6.45 -3.11 -12.75
C GLY A 200 -7.24 -3.74 -11.59
N THR A 201 -6.82 -4.92 -11.11
CA THR A 201 -7.40 -5.58 -9.93
C THR A 201 -6.36 -5.87 -8.88
N THR A 202 -6.81 -6.03 -7.63
CA THR A 202 -5.97 -6.50 -6.52
C THR A 202 -5.92 -8.03 -6.44
N GLY A 203 -6.57 -8.75 -7.37
CA GLY A 203 -6.56 -10.21 -7.41
C GLY A 203 -7.69 -10.85 -6.61
N LYS A 204 -7.39 -11.99 -5.96
CA LYS A 204 -8.32 -12.84 -5.20
C LYS A 204 -7.86 -13.02 -3.76
N ALA A 205 -8.74 -13.51 -2.91
CA ALA A 205 -8.38 -13.84 -1.52
C ALA A 205 -7.23 -14.85 -1.46
N VAL A 206 -6.26 -14.58 -0.60
CA VAL A 206 -5.20 -15.54 -0.27
C VAL A 206 -5.83 -16.74 0.43
N PRO A 207 -5.47 -17.97 0.10
CA PRO A 207 -5.99 -19.15 0.78
C PRO A 207 -5.83 -19.07 2.31
N GLY A 208 -6.91 -19.34 3.05
CA GLY A 208 -6.96 -19.18 4.51
C GLY A 208 -7.54 -17.84 4.96
N TYR A 209 -7.86 -16.93 4.02
CA TYR A 209 -8.63 -15.72 4.29
C TYR A 209 -9.97 -15.75 3.54
N GLU A 210 -10.97 -15.15 4.15
CA GLU A 210 -12.28 -14.96 3.57
C GLU A 210 -12.57 -13.46 3.45
N ILE A 211 -13.22 -13.07 2.36
CA ILE A 211 -13.58 -11.69 2.06
C ILE A 211 -15.10 -11.59 1.94
N LYS A 212 -15.68 -10.53 2.48
CA LYS A 212 -17.04 -10.11 2.17
C LYS A 212 -17.10 -8.61 1.92
N LEU A 213 -18.01 -8.20 1.05
CA LEU A 213 -18.28 -6.80 0.76
C LEU A 213 -19.64 -6.44 1.37
N ILE A 214 -19.67 -5.39 2.20
CA ILE A 214 -20.86 -4.96 2.94
C ILE A 214 -21.31 -3.59 2.42
N GLY A 215 -22.61 -3.49 2.13
CA GLY A 215 -23.29 -2.27 1.69
C GLY A 215 -23.48 -1.24 2.81
N GLU A 216 -24.09 -0.11 2.47
CA GLU A 216 -24.43 0.94 3.45
C GLU A 216 -25.56 0.52 4.40
N ASP A 217 -26.38 -0.43 3.97
CA ASP A 217 -27.47 -1.05 4.75
C ASP A 217 -26.98 -2.08 5.78
N GLY A 218 -25.67 -2.40 5.74
CA GLY A 218 -25.05 -3.42 6.60
C GLY A 218 -25.17 -4.85 6.07
N GLU A 219 -25.75 -5.05 4.89
CA GLU A 219 -25.93 -6.35 4.25
C GLU A 219 -24.84 -6.63 3.20
N PRO A 220 -24.56 -7.91 2.89
CA PRO A 220 -23.65 -8.26 1.80
C PRO A 220 -24.17 -7.73 0.46
N VAL A 221 -23.29 -7.10 -0.31
CA VAL A 221 -23.62 -6.63 -1.67
C VAL A 221 -23.64 -7.79 -2.67
N LYS A 222 -24.33 -7.58 -3.79
CA LYS A 222 -24.27 -8.52 -4.92
C LYS A 222 -22.94 -8.38 -5.68
N GLN A 223 -22.56 -9.44 -6.37
CA GLN A 223 -21.42 -9.40 -7.28
C GLN A 223 -21.56 -8.27 -8.30
N GLY A 224 -20.49 -7.50 -8.51
CA GLY A 224 -20.48 -6.31 -9.34
C GLY A 224 -20.89 -5.01 -8.62
N GLU A 225 -21.39 -5.09 -7.40
CA GLU A 225 -21.74 -3.93 -6.58
C GLU A 225 -20.59 -3.56 -5.63
N MET A 226 -20.47 -2.27 -5.32
CA MET A 226 -19.44 -1.75 -4.43
C MET A 226 -19.84 -1.92 -2.97
N GLY A 227 -18.96 -2.55 -2.16
CA GLY A 227 -19.13 -2.67 -0.73
C GLY A 227 -17.86 -2.30 0.04
N GLU A 228 -18.00 -2.15 1.34
CA GLU A 228 -16.87 -2.06 2.26
C GLU A 228 -16.30 -3.45 2.51
N LEU A 229 -14.98 -3.60 2.39
CA LEU A 229 -14.30 -4.88 2.50
C LEU A 229 -14.10 -5.26 3.97
N TYR A 230 -14.56 -6.43 4.31
CA TYR A 230 -14.27 -7.12 5.55
C TYR A 230 -13.47 -8.39 5.26
N VAL A 231 -12.51 -8.67 6.10
CA VAL A 231 -11.65 -9.86 5.98
C VAL A 231 -11.72 -10.70 7.26
N ARG A 232 -11.81 -12.02 7.10
CA ARG A 232 -11.65 -13.02 8.17
C ARG A 232 -10.38 -13.82 7.90
N GLY A 233 -9.54 -13.99 8.92
CA GLY A 233 -8.32 -14.79 8.81
C GLY A 233 -7.53 -14.81 10.11
N PRO A 234 -6.62 -15.78 10.26
CA PRO A 234 -5.98 -16.08 11.56
C PRO A 234 -4.91 -15.05 11.97
N THR A 235 -4.55 -14.11 11.09
CA THR A 235 -3.52 -13.10 11.38
C THR A 235 -4.09 -11.77 11.87
N SER A 236 -5.42 -11.69 12.08
CA SER A 236 -6.07 -10.50 12.61
C SER A 236 -5.45 -10.09 13.95
N ALA A 237 -5.13 -8.80 14.09
CA ALA A 237 -4.76 -8.23 15.38
C ALA A 237 -5.92 -8.39 16.38
N ILE A 238 -5.58 -8.57 17.65
CA ILE A 238 -6.58 -8.78 18.68
C ILE A 238 -7.28 -7.51 19.14
N MET A 239 -6.60 -6.36 19.02
CA MET A 239 -7.15 -5.04 19.36
C MET A 239 -6.21 -3.91 18.91
N TYR A 240 -6.68 -2.67 19.01
CA TYR A 240 -5.81 -1.51 19.12
C TYR A 240 -5.48 -1.23 20.59
N TRP A 241 -4.20 -1.08 20.89
CA TRP A 241 -3.70 -0.80 22.25
C TRP A 241 -4.32 0.47 22.82
N ASN A 242 -4.92 0.36 24.02
CA ASN A 242 -5.59 1.44 24.73
C ASN A 242 -6.64 2.22 23.92
N ASN A 243 -7.26 1.59 22.92
CA ASN A 243 -8.29 2.22 22.08
C ASN A 243 -9.49 1.27 21.89
N ARG A 244 -10.30 1.14 22.94
CA ARG A 244 -11.44 0.20 23.00
C ARG A 244 -12.51 0.50 21.95
N GLU A 245 -12.85 1.79 21.77
CA GLU A 245 -13.90 2.19 20.83
C GLU A 245 -13.51 1.81 19.40
N LYS A 246 -12.30 2.18 18.98
CA LYS A 246 -11.80 1.85 17.63
C LYS A 246 -11.60 0.35 17.45
N SER A 247 -11.16 -0.36 18.49
CA SER A 247 -11.04 -1.84 18.44
C SER A 247 -12.38 -2.48 18.13
N ARG A 248 -13.44 -2.10 18.82
CA ARG A 248 -14.80 -2.64 18.62
C ARG A 248 -15.38 -2.31 17.24
N SER A 249 -15.08 -1.13 16.70
CA SER A 249 -15.56 -0.73 15.39
C SER A 249 -14.79 -1.39 14.24
N THR A 250 -13.57 -1.87 14.50
CA THR A 250 -12.69 -2.50 13.51
C THR A 250 -12.76 -4.03 13.59
N PHE A 251 -12.59 -4.60 14.78
CA PHE A 251 -12.58 -6.05 15.01
C PHE A 251 -13.98 -6.51 15.47
N GLN A 252 -14.76 -7.05 14.53
CA GLN A 252 -16.17 -7.38 14.71
C GLN A 252 -16.36 -8.90 14.69
N GLY A 253 -16.19 -9.55 15.84
CA GLY A 253 -16.17 -11.01 15.96
C GLY A 253 -14.95 -11.57 15.21
N GLU A 254 -15.17 -12.45 14.24
CA GLU A 254 -14.12 -13.04 13.41
C GLU A 254 -13.71 -12.12 12.23
N TRP A 255 -14.41 -11.00 12.01
CA TRP A 255 -14.21 -10.13 10.87
C TRP A 255 -13.48 -8.85 11.23
N THR A 256 -12.50 -8.51 10.44
CA THR A 256 -11.78 -7.23 10.51
C THR A 256 -12.26 -6.32 9.39
N ARG A 257 -12.75 -5.13 9.77
CA ARG A 257 -13.17 -4.09 8.85
C ARG A 257 -11.93 -3.37 8.30
N SER A 258 -11.70 -3.45 6.98
CA SER A 258 -10.51 -2.84 6.37
C SER A 258 -10.60 -1.32 6.23
N GLY A 259 -11.80 -0.80 6.03
CA GLY A 259 -12.06 0.61 5.68
C GLY A 259 -11.79 0.91 4.21
N ASP A 260 -11.66 -0.11 3.36
CA ASP A 260 -11.49 0.02 1.92
C ASP A 260 -12.79 -0.39 1.21
N LYS A 261 -13.11 0.27 0.09
CA LYS A 261 -14.24 -0.06 -0.78
C LYS A 261 -13.75 -0.85 -1.98
N TYR A 262 -14.44 -1.95 -2.29
CA TYR A 262 -14.11 -2.87 -3.38
C TYR A 262 -15.34 -3.29 -4.16
N ILE A 263 -15.13 -3.77 -5.38
CA ILE A 263 -16.11 -4.48 -6.21
C ILE A 263 -15.51 -5.85 -6.51
N GLU A 264 -16.30 -6.91 -6.40
CA GLU A 264 -15.95 -8.24 -6.91
C GLU A 264 -16.49 -8.38 -8.32
N ASP A 265 -15.63 -8.64 -9.29
CA ASP A 265 -16.03 -8.83 -10.68
C ASP A 265 -16.58 -10.25 -10.95
N ALA A 266 -17.06 -10.47 -12.19
CA ALA A 266 -17.67 -11.74 -12.57
C ALA A 266 -16.71 -12.95 -12.51
N ASP A 267 -15.38 -12.71 -12.54
CA ASP A 267 -14.34 -13.75 -12.45
C ASP A 267 -13.84 -13.93 -11.00
N GLY A 268 -14.43 -13.23 -10.02
CA GLY A 268 -14.06 -13.26 -8.61
C GLY A 268 -12.77 -12.49 -8.30
N TYR A 269 -12.39 -11.50 -9.14
CA TYR A 269 -11.30 -10.58 -8.86
C TYR A 269 -11.83 -9.32 -8.18
N TYR A 270 -11.05 -8.80 -7.24
CA TYR A 270 -11.41 -7.62 -6.47
C TYR A 270 -10.78 -6.36 -7.06
N ILE A 271 -11.62 -5.36 -7.33
CA ILE A 271 -11.23 -4.06 -7.90
C ILE A 271 -11.28 -3.01 -6.78
N CYS A 272 -10.17 -2.35 -6.52
CA CYS A 272 -10.08 -1.30 -5.52
C CYS A 272 -10.84 -0.05 -5.96
N CYS A 273 -11.81 0.39 -5.14
CA CYS A 273 -12.53 1.65 -5.35
C CYS A 273 -12.00 2.79 -4.49
N GLY A 274 -11.18 2.50 -3.47
CA GLY A 274 -10.56 3.49 -2.59
C GLY A 274 -10.90 3.30 -1.12
N ARG A 275 -10.45 4.26 -0.30
CA ARG A 275 -10.78 4.31 1.12
C ARG A 275 -12.23 4.76 1.31
N ALA A 276 -12.94 4.12 2.24
CA ALA A 276 -14.30 4.53 2.59
C ALA A 276 -14.37 6.03 2.99
N ASP A 277 -13.35 6.51 3.72
CA ASP A 277 -13.24 7.90 4.18
C ASP A 277 -12.83 8.89 3.06
N ASP A 278 -12.29 8.41 1.94
CA ASP A 278 -11.81 9.22 0.82
C ASP A 278 -12.80 9.23 -0.36
N MET A 279 -13.81 8.36 -0.36
CA MET A 279 -14.81 8.31 -1.40
C MET A 279 -15.57 9.63 -1.51
N LEU A 280 -15.73 10.14 -2.74
CA LEU A 280 -16.43 11.38 -3.01
C LEU A 280 -17.91 11.07 -3.28
N LYS A 281 -18.81 11.84 -2.69
CA LYS A 281 -20.25 11.75 -3.00
C LYS A 281 -20.64 12.93 -3.89
N VAL A 282 -20.61 12.71 -5.22
CA VAL A 282 -20.89 13.73 -6.24
C VAL A 282 -22.33 13.57 -6.70
N SER A 283 -23.18 14.54 -6.41
CA SER A 283 -24.61 14.50 -6.77
C SER A 283 -25.31 13.18 -6.33
N GLY A 284 -24.94 12.68 -5.14
CA GLY A 284 -25.50 11.43 -4.59
C GLY A 284 -24.82 10.14 -5.07
N ILE A 285 -23.92 10.22 -6.05
CA ILE A 285 -23.22 9.05 -6.61
C ILE A 285 -21.80 9.00 -6.06
N TYR A 286 -21.34 7.79 -5.67
CA TYR A 286 -19.96 7.60 -5.25
C TYR A 286 -18.99 7.68 -6.42
N VAL A 287 -17.92 8.45 -6.22
CA VAL A 287 -16.80 8.58 -7.15
C VAL A 287 -15.53 8.18 -6.43
N SER A 288 -14.83 7.21 -6.98
CA SER A 288 -13.53 6.79 -6.51
C SER A 288 -12.47 7.83 -6.88
N PRO A 289 -11.72 8.39 -5.91
CA PRO A 289 -10.55 9.20 -6.21
C PRO A 289 -9.54 8.44 -7.07
N PHE A 290 -9.32 7.16 -6.78
CA PHE A 290 -8.35 6.31 -7.50
C PHE A 290 -8.69 6.11 -8.96
N GLU A 291 -9.98 5.98 -9.30
CA GLU A 291 -10.42 5.87 -10.69
C GLU A 291 -10.09 7.13 -11.49
N VAL A 292 -10.29 8.30 -10.89
CA VAL A 292 -9.97 9.59 -11.51
C VAL A 292 -8.45 9.80 -11.58
N GLU A 293 -7.72 9.43 -10.53
CA GLU A 293 -6.25 9.47 -10.47
C GLU A 293 -5.63 8.55 -11.54
N ALA A 294 -6.16 7.34 -11.69
CA ALA A 294 -5.71 6.40 -12.73
C ALA A 294 -5.93 6.96 -14.14
N ALA A 295 -7.10 7.56 -14.39
CA ALA A 295 -7.39 8.21 -15.66
C ALA A 295 -6.43 9.38 -15.93
N LEU A 296 -6.15 10.25 -14.94
CA LEU A 296 -5.19 11.34 -15.06
C LEU A 296 -3.76 10.83 -15.31
N SER A 297 -3.32 9.82 -14.53
CA SER A 297 -1.97 9.25 -14.62
C SER A 297 -1.71 8.51 -15.94
N SER A 298 -2.75 8.15 -16.69
CA SER A 298 -2.62 7.60 -18.04
C SER A 298 -2.32 8.65 -19.12
N HIS A 299 -2.35 9.94 -18.77
CA HIS A 299 -1.94 11.01 -19.70
C HIS A 299 -0.40 11.09 -19.77
N PRO A 300 0.21 11.22 -20.97
CA PRO A 300 1.67 11.15 -21.14
C PRO A 300 2.45 12.20 -20.33
N ASP A 301 1.88 13.38 -20.07
CA ASP A 301 2.54 14.45 -19.33
C ASP A 301 2.40 14.35 -17.80
N VAL A 302 1.55 13.46 -17.29
CA VAL A 302 1.31 13.29 -15.85
C VAL A 302 2.29 12.30 -15.26
N LEU A 303 2.96 12.69 -14.16
CA LEU A 303 3.79 11.82 -13.35
C LEU A 303 2.97 11.12 -12.27
N GLU A 304 2.21 11.91 -11.52
CA GLU A 304 1.32 11.41 -10.46
C GLU A 304 0.16 12.40 -10.23
N ALA A 305 -0.94 11.91 -9.68
CA ALA A 305 -2.11 12.71 -9.36
C ALA A 305 -2.72 12.29 -8.03
N ALA A 306 -3.33 13.24 -7.33
CA ALA A 306 -4.17 12.99 -6.15
C ALA A 306 -5.50 13.72 -6.32
N VAL A 307 -6.61 13.04 -5.99
CA VAL A 307 -7.95 13.60 -6.11
C VAL A 307 -8.62 13.66 -4.74
N VAL A 308 -9.23 14.78 -4.45
CA VAL A 308 -9.99 15.02 -3.22
C VAL A 308 -11.36 15.62 -3.55
N GLY A 309 -12.28 15.49 -2.60
CA GLY A 309 -13.56 16.19 -2.66
C GLY A 309 -13.38 17.66 -2.31
N TRP A 310 -13.96 18.52 -3.15
CA TRP A 310 -13.92 19.96 -3.01
C TRP A 310 -15.31 20.54 -3.13
N GLY A 311 -15.67 21.51 -2.26
CA GLY A 311 -16.96 22.20 -2.34
C GLY A 311 -16.93 23.29 -3.41
N ASP A 312 -17.93 23.30 -4.31
CA ASP A 312 -18.17 24.43 -5.19
C ASP A 312 -18.82 25.61 -4.42
N GLU A 313 -19.17 26.69 -5.12
CA GLU A 313 -19.79 27.88 -4.52
C GLU A 313 -21.12 27.56 -3.79
N GLN A 314 -21.82 26.51 -4.23
CA GLN A 314 -23.02 26.00 -3.60
C GLN A 314 -22.75 24.93 -2.52
N LYS A 315 -21.48 24.72 -2.14
CA LYS A 315 -21.01 23.69 -1.20
C LYS A 315 -21.29 22.25 -1.67
N LEU A 316 -21.48 22.03 -2.97
CA LEU A 316 -21.63 20.72 -3.54
C LEU A 316 -20.25 20.10 -3.80
N VAL A 317 -20.05 18.88 -3.34
CA VAL A 317 -18.76 18.17 -3.51
C VAL A 317 -18.54 17.80 -4.97
N LYS A 318 -17.37 18.19 -5.50
CA LYS A 318 -16.87 17.84 -6.83
C LYS A 318 -15.42 17.36 -6.73
N PRO A 319 -14.91 16.56 -7.68
CA PRO A 319 -13.50 16.19 -7.70
C PRO A 319 -12.59 17.40 -7.98
N LYS A 320 -11.54 17.58 -7.17
CA LYS A 320 -10.39 18.46 -7.42
C LYS A 320 -9.14 17.59 -7.50
N ALA A 321 -8.33 17.80 -8.53
CA ALA A 321 -7.08 17.06 -8.74
C ALA A 321 -5.88 17.94 -8.46
N PHE A 322 -4.89 17.37 -7.77
CA PHE A 322 -3.53 17.89 -7.64
C PHE A 322 -2.63 17.03 -8.51
N VAL A 323 -1.92 17.63 -9.44
CA VAL A 323 -1.18 16.91 -10.49
C VAL A 323 0.28 17.32 -10.47
N VAL A 324 1.17 16.33 -10.47
CA VAL A 324 2.60 16.50 -10.70
C VAL A 324 2.90 16.12 -12.14
N LEU A 325 3.53 17.02 -12.88
CA LEU A 325 3.89 16.80 -14.26
C LEU A 325 5.28 16.16 -14.38
N LYS A 326 5.51 15.36 -15.43
CA LYS A 326 6.85 14.87 -15.79
C LYS A 326 7.78 16.03 -16.17
N GLU A 327 7.24 17.04 -16.84
CA GLU A 327 7.93 18.28 -17.23
C GLU A 327 7.16 19.47 -16.64
N PRO A 328 7.65 20.10 -15.56
CA PRO A 328 6.91 21.19 -14.87
C PRO A 328 6.59 22.40 -15.74
N ASN A 329 7.40 22.67 -16.77
CA ASN A 329 7.23 23.79 -17.70
C ASN A 329 6.02 23.65 -18.64
N LYS A 330 5.39 22.49 -18.71
CA LYS A 330 4.14 22.25 -19.48
C LYS A 330 2.88 22.73 -18.76
N ALA A 331 2.99 23.16 -17.51
CA ALA A 331 1.84 23.66 -16.74
C ALA A 331 1.17 24.84 -17.46
N SER A 332 -0.10 24.68 -17.82
CA SER A 332 -0.89 25.71 -18.53
C SER A 332 -2.38 25.42 -18.45
N ASP A 333 -3.21 26.46 -18.65
CA ASP A 333 -4.66 26.31 -18.76
C ASP A 333 -5.07 25.40 -19.93
N ALA A 334 -4.29 25.36 -21.00
CA ALA A 334 -4.53 24.47 -22.12
C ALA A 334 -4.37 23.00 -21.69
N LEU A 335 -3.35 22.69 -20.88
CA LEU A 335 -3.14 21.34 -20.35
C LEU A 335 -4.22 20.96 -19.33
N ILE A 336 -4.70 21.91 -18.49
CA ILE A 336 -5.84 21.66 -17.59
C ILE A 336 -7.06 21.17 -18.40
N ARG A 337 -7.41 21.89 -19.48
CA ARG A 337 -8.51 21.49 -20.35
C ARG A 337 -8.29 20.13 -21.00
N ALA A 338 -7.07 19.88 -21.49
CA ALA A 338 -6.72 18.61 -22.11
C ALA A 338 -6.86 17.43 -21.11
N LEU A 339 -6.40 17.59 -19.86
CA LEU A 339 -6.55 16.60 -18.80
C LEU A 339 -8.03 16.35 -18.43
N GLN A 340 -8.83 17.41 -18.37
CA GLN A 340 -10.27 17.27 -18.12
C GLN A 340 -10.97 16.49 -19.24
N GLU A 341 -10.68 16.79 -20.49
CA GLU A 341 -11.22 16.07 -21.65
C GLU A 341 -10.71 14.62 -21.70
N HIS A 342 -9.44 14.39 -21.36
CA HIS A 342 -8.87 13.05 -21.25
C HIS A 342 -9.61 12.19 -20.23
N VAL A 343 -9.95 12.74 -19.05
CA VAL A 343 -10.75 12.03 -18.05
C VAL A 343 -12.18 11.79 -18.53
N LYS A 344 -12.84 12.78 -19.16
CA LYS A 344 -14.19 12.64 -19.72
C LYS A 344 -14.28 11.57 -20.81
N ALA A 345 -13.20 11.38 -21.59
CA ALA A 345 -13.15 10.35 -22.62
C ALA A 345 -13.06 8.93 -22.04
N LYS A 346 -12.61 8.79 -20.79
CA LYS A 346 -12.40 7.49 -20.13
C LYS A 346 -13.44 7.17 -19.08
N LEU A 347 -14.02 8.19 -18.44
CA LEU A 347 -14.91 8.04 -17.30
C LEU A 347 -16.22 8.81 -17.54
N ALA A 348 -17.25 8.43 -16.76
CA ALA A 348 -18.52 9.15 -16.79
C ALA A 348 -18.33 10.65 -16.49
N PRO A 349 -19.06 11.57 -17.18
CA PRO A 349 -18.84 13.01 -17.12
C PRO A 349 -18.86 13.63 -15.72
N TYR A 350 -19.63 13.07 -14.76
CA TYR A 350 -19.66 13.60 -13.39
C TYR A 350 -18.39 13.32 -12.59
N LYS A 351 -17.50 12.45 -13.08
CA LYS A 351 -16.24 12.04 -12.42
C LYS A 351 -15.05 12.97 -12.74
N TYR A 352 -15.10 13.76 -13.82
CA TYR A 352 -13.95 14.58 -14.19
C TYR A 352 -13.65 15.66 -13.13
N PRO A 353 -12.36 15.98 -12.86
CA PRO A 353 -12.00 17.02 -11.91
C PRO A 353 -12.41 18.40 -12.42
N ARG A 354 -13.18 19.14 -11.58
CA ARG A 354 -13.59 20.52 -11.89
C ARG A 354 -12.41 21.48 -11.80
N TRP A 355 -11.50 21.20 -10.90
CA TRP A 355 -10.29 21.97 -10.70
C TRP A 355 -9.08 21.03 -10.81
N ILE A 356 -8.02 21.54 -11.47
CA ILE A 356 -6.73 20.88 -11.54
C ILE A 356 -5.70 21.91 -11.09
N GLU A 357 -4.88 21.52 -10.12
CA GLU A 357 -3.80 22.32 -9.58
C GLU A 357 -2.47 21.59 -9.79
N PHE A 358 -1.53 22.24 -10.46
CA PHE A 358 -0.20 21.68 -10.65
C PHE A 358 0.66 21.89 -9.40
N ARG A 359 1.39 20.86 -9.00
CA ARG A 359 2.29 20.86 -7.84
C ARG A 359 3.65 20.30 -8.25
N SER A 360 4.70 20.69 -7.52
CA SER A 360 6.04 20.11 -7.67
C SER A 360 6.11 18.72 -7.04
N GLU A 361 5.36 18.49 -5.96
CA GLU A 361 5.25 17.20 -5.26
C GLU A 361 3.90 17.09 -4.53
N LEU A 362 3.50 15.86 -4.21
CA LEU A 362 2.35 15.57 -3.37
C LEU A 362 2.80 15.23 -1.95
N PRO A 363 2.02 15.61 -0.89
CA PRO A 363 2.34 15.24 0.48
C PRO A 363 2.23 13.73 0.66
N LYS A 364 3.30 13.09 1.14
CA LYS A 364 3.39 11.64 1.32
C LYS A 364 3.77 11.25 2.75
N THR A 365 3.37 10.07 3.15
CA THR A 365 3.88 9.41 4.36
C THR A 365 5.31 8.93 4.15
N ALA A 366 5.97 8.46 5.22
CA ALA A 366 7.26 7.81 5.13
C ALA A 366 7.25 6.54 4.25
N THR A 367 6.07 5.94 4.04
CA THR A 367 5.86 4.79 3.14
C THR A 367 5.61 5.16 1.70
N GLY A 368 5.51 6.46 1.37
CA GLY A 368 5.19 6.95 0.02
C GLY A 368 3.69 7.13 -0.26
N LYS A 369 2.80 6.79 0.67
CA LYS A 369 1.34 6.96 0.49
C LYS A 369 0.94 8.42 0.50
N ILE A 370 0.07 8.82 -0.42
CA ILE A 370 -0.46 10.19 -0.51
C ILE A 370 -1.31 10.53 0.72
N GLN A 371 -1.01 11.66 1.35
CA GLN A 371 -1.72 12.19 2.51
C GLN A 371 -2.86 13.13 2.08
N ARG A 372 -3.96 12.58 1.53
CA ARG A 372 -5.10 13.36 1.01
C ARG A 372 -5.73 14.29 2.04
N PHE A 373 -5.65 13.96 3.35
CA PHE A 373 -6.14 14.83 4.40
C PHE A 373 -5.41 16.18 4.45
N LYS A 374 -4.12 16.23 4.13
CA LYS A 374 -3.37 17.48 4.02
C LYS A 374 -3.86 18.30 2.84
N LEU A 375 -4.05 17.68 1.68
CA LEU A 375 -4.58 18.35 0.49
C LEU A 375 -5.99 18.93 0.73
N ARG A 376 -6.82 18.25 1.55
CA ARG A 376 -8.14 18.76 1.95
C ARG A 376 -8.08 19.91 2.95
N ALA A 377 -7.02 20.01 3.74
CA ALA A 377 -6.88 21.02 4.79
C ALA A 377 -6.31 22.34 4.28
N GLU A 378 -5.55 22.33 3.18
CA GLU A 378 -4.84 23.51 2.66
C GLU A 378 -5.74 24.69 2.25
N ASP A 379 -7.03 24.47 2.01
CA ASP A 379 -7.98 25.53 1.59
C ASP A 379 -9.12 25.78 2.61
N ARG A 380 -8.97 25.34 3.84
CA ARG A 380 -9.89 25.72 4.93
C ARG A 380 -9.44 26.99 5.66
N VAL A 381 -8.52 27.76 5.06
CA VAL A 381 -8.04 29.05 5.58
C VAL A 381 -8.79 30.19 4.90
#